data_ca4640cfd0fd5c54d5af6404453ef3a6
#
_entry.id   ca4640cfd0fd5c54d5af6404453ef3a6
#
_cell.length_a   1.000
_cell.length_b   1.000
_cell.length_c   1.000
_cell.angle_alpha   90.00
_cell.angle_beta   90.00
_cell.angle_gamma   90.00
#
_symmetry.space_group_name_H-M   'P 1'
#
loop_
_entity.id
_entity.type
_entity.pdbx_description
1 polymer ?
#
loop_
_entity_poly.entity_id
_entity_poly.type
_entity_poly.pdbx_seq_one_letter_code
_entity_poly.pdbx_strand_id
1 'polypeptide(L)'
;TAMPKAGGRLVYLDEAFHPVVGFMAGFTDWLIGGPGSIAAVSIALMTVFQPYFGLSDFGVKAAAIVLIVAATLYNLVGVKVASIIQNLSMVAKLVPVMIILFAAIFVGRVSPDLSFAQAGEYAQNNDTSIISMIAIAVVAALWAYEGWTNLNTVAEEIKNPKKNLPLALIIGIGGVTVIYTLFNF
;
A
#
# COMPACT_ATOMS: atom_id res chain seq x y z
N THR A 1 -2.69 -4.22 -22.64
CA THR A 1 -4.05 -3.78 -22.30
C THR A 1 -5.06 -4.31 -23.32
N ALA A 2 -5.31 -5.62 -23.28
CA ALA A 2 -6.32 -6.25 -24.15
C ALA A 2 -7.74 -5.79 -23.78
N MET A 3 -7.97 -5.46 -22.50
CA MET A 3 -9.28 -5.10 -21.96
C MET A 3 -9.19 -3.82 -21.10
N PRO A 4 -9.31 -2.63 -21.69
CA PRO A 4 -9.31 -1.38 -20.93
C PRO A 4 -10.72 -1.07 -20.38
N LYS A 5 -11.31 -2.01 -19.64
CA LYS A 5 -12.63 -1.86 -19.00
C LYS A 5 -12.44 -1.38 -17.55
N ALA A 6 -13.26 -0.44 -17.10
CA ALA A 6 -13.35 -0.09 -15.69
C ALA A 6 -14.04 -1.20 -14.90
N GLY A 7 -13.72 -1.34 -13.62
CA GLY A 7 -14.31 -2.34 -12.72
C GLY A 7 -13.29 -3.21 -11.97
N GLY A 8 -11.99 -2.93 -12.18
CA GLY A 8 -10.93 -3.55 -11.38
C GLY A 8 -10.82 -5.06 -11.56
N ARG A 9 -10.42 -5.75 -10.50
CA ARG A 9 -10.17 -7.21 -10.49
C ARG A 9 -11.40 -8.02 -10.88
N LEU A 10 -12.60 -7.57 -10.51
CA LEU A 10 -13.85 -8.25 -10.79
C LEU A 10 -14.02 -8.53 -12.29
N VAL A 11 -13.90 -7.48 -13.12
CA VAL A 11 -14.12 -7.58 -14.57
C VAL A 11 -13.10 -8.50 -15.24
N TYR A 12 -11.84 -8.44 -14.81
CA TYR A 12 -10.79 -9.28 -15.38
C TYR A 12 -10.96 -10.76 -15.01
N LEU A 13 -11.38 -11.05 -13.78
CA LEU A 13 -11.61 -12.42 -13.31
C LEU A 13 -12.90 -13.01 -13.91
N ASP A 14 -13.91 -12.19 -14.10
CA ASP A 14 -15.16 -12.56 -14.77
C ASP A 14 -14.89 -13.03 -16.22
N GLU A 15 -14.12 -12.25 -16.96
CA GLU A 15 -13.83 -12.53 -18.37
C GLU A 15 -12.74 -13.61 -18.55
N ALA A 16 -11.77 -13.72 -17.62
CA ALA A 16 -10.67 -14.68 -17.71
C ALA A 16 -11.04 -16.09 -17.23
N PHE A 17 -11.98 -16.21 -16.31
CA PHE A 17 -12.33 -17.48 -15.67
C PHE A 17 -13.83 -17.79 -15.77
N HIS A 18 -14.63 -17.21 -14.88
CA HIS A 18 -16.06 -17.45 -14.80
C HIS A 18 -16.73 -16.33 -13.97
N PRO A 19 -18.00 -15.94 -14.29
CA PRO A 19 -18.74 -14.92 -13.54
C PRO A 19 -18.78 -15.14 -12.02
N VAL A 20 -18.86 -16.38 -11.56
CA VAL A 20 -18.81 -16.69 -10.12
C VAL A 20 -17.47 -16.31 -9.49
N VAL A 21 -16.36 -16.51 -10.19
CA VAL A 21 -15.02 -16.15 -9.69
C VAL A 21 -14.87 -14.62 -9.58
N GLY A 22 -15.32 -13.91 -10.62
CA GLY A 22 -15.37 -12.46 -10.62
C GLY A 22 -16.22 -11.92 -9.46
N PHE A 23 -17.44 -12.45 -9.32
CA PHE A 23 -18.34 -12.08 -8.22
C PHE A 23 -17.74 -12.34 -6.84
N MET A 24 -17.17 -13.52 -6.60
CA MET A 24 -16.54 -13.86 -5.31
C MET A 24 -15.39 -12.92 -4.98
N ALA A 25 -14.55 -12.61 -5.96
CA ALA A 25 -13.43 -11.68 -5.77
C ALA A 25 -13.91 -10.27 -5.45
N GLY A 26 -14.89 -9.74 -6.21
CA GLY A 26 -15.47 -8.43 -5.96
C GLY A 26 -16.21 -8.34 -4.63
N PHE A 27 -16.95 -9.37 -4.26
CA PHE A 27 -17.65 -9.44 -2.97
C PHE A 27 -16.67 -9.46 -1.78
N THR A 28 -15.60 -10.26 -1.90
CA THR A 28 -14.55 -10.31 -0.86
C THR A 28 -13.83 -8.97 -0.73
N ASP A 29 -13.51 -8.33 -1.84
CA ASP A 29 -12.89 -7.00 -1.85
C ASP A 29 -13.81 -5.94 -1.21
N TRP A 30 -15.08 -5.95 -1.57
CA TRP A 30 -16.06 -5.01 -1.04
C TRP A 30 -16.34 -5.19 0.46
N LEU A 31 -16.46 -6.44 0.90
CA LEU A 31 -16.87 -6.74 2.29
C LEU A 31 -15.68 -6.71 3.26
N ILE A 32 -14.51 -7.22 2.85
CA ILE A 32 -13.36 -7.47 3.74
C ILE A 32 -12.14 -6.67 3.30
N GLY A 33 -11.75 -6.78 2.03
CA GLY A 33 -10.48 -6.26 1.52
C GLY A 33 -10.37 -4.74 1.67
N GLY A 34 -11.32 -4.01 1.11
CA GLY A 34 -11.36 -2.55 1.17
C GLY A 34 -11.53 -2.01 2.59
N PRO A 35 -12.63 -2.33 3.28
CA PRO A 35 -12.88 -1.86 4.64
C PRO A 35 -11.81 -2.29 5.64
N GLY A 36 -11.34 -3.53 5.54
CA GLY A 36 -10.27 -4.06 6.40
C GLY A 36 -8.96 -3.31 6.23
N SER A 37 -8.53 -3.05 5.00
CA SER A 37 -7.31 -2.29 4.71
C SER A 37 -7.41 -0.85 5.22
N ILE A 38 -8.54 -0.17 4.99
CA ILE A 38 -8.76 1.20 5.48
C ILE A 38 -8.70 1.23 7.01
N ALA A 39 -9.36 0.30 7.69
CA ALA A 39 -9.35 0.22 9.15
C ALA A 39 -7.93 -0.06 9.68
N ALA A 40 -7.22 -1.03 9.10
CA ALA A 40 -5.87 -1.38 9.51
C ALA A 40 -4.90 -0.20 9.39
N VAL A 41 -4.87 0.48 8.24
CA VAL A 41 -4.01 1.65 8.02
C VAL A 41 -4.38 2.81 8.93
N SER A 42 -5.67 3.05 9.17
CA SER A 42 -6.13 4.12 10.06
C SER A 42 -5.73 3.87 11.51
N ILE A 43 -5.86 2.63 11.99
CA ILE A 43 -5.41 2.25 13.34
C ILE A 43 -3.89 2.34 13.44
N ALA A 44 -3.16 1.83 12.45
CA ALA A 44 -1.70 1.90 12.42
C ALA A 44 -1.21 3.34 12.50
N LEU A 45 -1.80 4.26 11.74
CA LEU A 45 -1.47 5.67 11.78
C LEU A 45 -1.71 6.26 13.19
N MET A 46 -2.88 6.02 13.78
CA MET A 46 -3.21 6.54 15.11
C MET A 46 -2.33 5.91 16.21
N THR A 47 -1.90 4.67 16.06
CA THR A 47 -0.94 4.03 16.97
C THR A 47 0.43 4.72 16.96
N VAL A 48 0.90 5.16 15.77
CA VAL A 48 2.15 5.95 15.68
C VAL A 48 2.02 7.27 16.43
N PHE A 49 0.86 7.90 16.43
CA PHE A 49 0.60 9.14 17.15
C PHE A 49 0.28 8.97 18.63
N GLN A 50 0.00 7.74 19.07
CA GLN A 50 -0.38 7.42 20.45
C GLN A 50 0.57 8.05 21.50
N PRO A 51 1.92 7.87 21.44
CA PRO A 51 2.82 8.42 22.44
C PRO A 51 2.89 9.96 22.43
N TYR A 52 2.66 10.60 21.29
CA TYR A 52 2.73 12.05 21.16
C TYR A 52 1.50 12.76 21.75
N PHE A 53 0.34 12.13 21.66
CA PHE A 53 -0.94 12.70 22.15
C PHE A 53 -1.42 12.05 23.46
N GLY A 54 -0.69 11.09 24.04
CA GLY A 54 -1.07 10.39 25.25
C GLY A 54 -2.40 9.64 25.12
N LEU A 55 -2.68 9.08 23.93
CA LEU A 55 -3.95 8.40 23.67
C LEU A 55 -3.99 7.06 24.40
N SER A 56 -5.14 6.73 24.98
CA SER A 56 -5.45 5.36 25.42
C SER A 56 -5.76 4.47 24.22
N ASP A 57 -5.80 3.15 24.40
CA ASP A 57 -6.17 2.20 23.34
C ASP A 57 -7.57 2.48 22.76
N PHE A 58 -8.49 2.92 23.61
CA PHE A 58 -9.80 3.40 23.17
C PHE A 58 -9.67 4.69 22.34
N GLY A 59 -8.81 5.62 22.78
CA GLY A 59 -8.52 6.88 22.07
C GLY A 59 -7.96 6.66 20.66
N VAL A 60 -7.06 5.68 20.50
CA VAL A 60 -6.53 5.28 19.19
C VAL A 60 -7.64 4.81 18.26
N LYS A 61 -8.54 3.93 18.74
CA LYS A 61 -9.68 3.43 17.97
C LYS A 61 -10.66 4.54 17.59
N ALA A 62 -10.98 5.42 18.53
CA ALA A 62 -11.89 6.54 18.31
C ALA A 62 -11.29 7.53 17.28
N ALA A 63 -10.00 7.86 17.40
CA ALA A 63 -9.30 8.71 16.45
C ALA A 63 -9.22 8.09 15.04
N ALA A 64 -9.01 6.78 14.93
CA ALA A 64 -9.05 6.08 13.66
C ALA A 64 -10.44 6.15 12.99
N ILE A 65 -11.51 6.01 13.75
CA ILE A 65 -12.88 6.18 13.24
C ILE A 65 -13.10 7.61 12.75
N VAL A 66 -12.70 8.61 13.52
CA VAL A 66 -12.81 10.03 13.11
C VAL A 66 -12.04 10.28 11.82
N LEU A 67 -10.83 9.72 11.68
CA LEU A 67 -10.04 9.81 10.45
C LEU A 67 -10.77 9.22 9.24
N ILE A 68 -11.34 8.02 9.39
CA ILE A 68 -12.10 7.35 8.32
C ILE A 68 -13.31 8.20 7.91
N VAL A 69 -14.07 8.69 8.89
CA VAL A 69 -15.22 9.55 8.63
C VAL A 69 -14.81 10.84 7.91
N ALA A 70 -13.75 11.51 8.38
CA ALA A 70 -13.23 12.71 7.74
C ALA A 70 -12.77 12.44 6.30
N ALA A 71 -12.04 11.33 6.08
CA ALA A 71 -11.61 10.90 4.75
C ALA A 71 -12.82 10.62 3.83
N THR A 72 -13.87 10.02 4.33
CA THR A 72 -15.10 9.78 3.58
C THR A 72 -15.79 11.08 3.23
N LEU A 73 -15.93 11.99 4.19
CA LEU A 73 -16.61 13.28 3.98
C LEU A 73 -15.90 14.15 2.94
N TYR A 74 -14.57 14.27 2.98
CA TYR A 74 -13.90 15.08 1.95
C TYR A 74 -14.02 14.45 0.54
N ASN A 75 -14.09 13.13 0.43
CA ASN A 75 -14.35 12.48 -0.86
C ASN A 75 -15.75 12.77 -1.42
N LEU A 76 -16.75 13.00 -0.56
CA LEU A 76 -18.10 13.40 -0.99
C LEU A 76 -18.15 14.80 -1.62
N VAL A 77 -17.17 15.67 -1.33
CA VAL A 77 -17.10 17.02 -1.91
C VAL A 77 -16.84 17.00 -3.42
N GLY A 78 -16.23 15.92 -3.92
CA GLY A 78 -16.05 15.68 -5.36
C GLY A 78 -14.62 15.28 -5.74
N VAL A 79 -14.51 14.63 -6.88
CA VAL A 79 -13.27 14.03 -7.41
C VAL A 79 -12.12 15.04 -7.50
N LYS A 80 -12.43 16.30 -7.83
CA LYS A 80 -11.41 17.36 -8.00
C LYS A 80 -10.72 17.70 -6.69
N VAL A 81 -11.48 17.82 -5.59
CA VAL A 81 -10.93 18.09 -4.26
C VAL A 81 -10.17 16.87 -3.75
N ALA A 82 -10.76 15.69 -3.89
CA ALA A 82 -10.11 14.43 -3.51
C ALA A 82 -8.76 14.24 -4.21
N SER A 83 -8.66 14.52 -5.51
CA SER A 83 -7.41 14.39 -6.27
C SER A 83 -6.34 15.41 -5.85
N ILE A 84 -6.72 16.63 -5.49
CA ILE A 84 -5.77 17.64 -4.97
C ILE A 84 -5.20 17.17 -3.62
N ILE A 85 -6.05 16.72 -2.71
CA ILE A 85 -5.62 16.20 -1.40
C ILE A 85 -4.73 14.97 -1.58
N GLN A 86 -5.09 14.06 -2.48
CA GLN A 86 -4.30 12.88 -2.81
C GLN A 86 -2.91 13.26 -3.34
N ASN A 87 -2.82 14.19 -4.27
CA ASN A 87 -1.55 14.65 -4.84
C ASN A 87 -0.68 15.34 -3.77
N LEU A 88 -1.27 16.19 -2.94
CA LEU A 88 -0.56 16.83 -1.82
C LEU A 88 -0.04 15.79 -0.83
N SER A 89 -0.86 14.81 -0.46
CA SER A 89 -0.47 13.70 0.43
C SER A 89 0.64 12.85 -0.18
N MET A 90 0.62 12.64 -1.50
CA MET A 90 1.69 11.93 -2.21
C MET A 90 3.02 12.67 -2.12
N VAL A 91 3.03 13.96 -2.38
CA VAL A 91 4.24 14.79 -2.25
C VAL A 91 4.71 14.81 -0.80
N ALA A 92 3.80 15.02 0.16
CA ALA A 92 4.11 15.07 1.57
C ALA A 92 4.77 13.79 2.10
N LYS A 93 4.39 12.60 1.58
CA LYS A 93 5.04 11.34 1.98
C LYS A 93 6.35 11.07 1.23
N LEU A 94 6.48 11.51 -0.03
CA LEU A 94 7.71 11.27 -0.81
C LEU A 94 8.87 12.15 -0.36
N VAL A 95 8.60 13.40 0.03
CA VAL A 95 9.65 14.33 0.47
C VAL A 95 10.47 13.78 1.64
N PRO A 96 9.89 13.34 2.78
CA PRO A 96 10.66 12.74 3.88
C PRO A 96 11.41 11.49 3.45
N VAL A 97 10.81 10.63 2.65
CA VAL A 97 11.45 9.40 2.14
C VAL A 97 12.69 9.75 1.33
N MET A 98 12.60 10.73 0.42
CA MET A 98 13.74 11.19 -0.36
C MET A 98 14.82 11.83 0.50
N ILE A 99 14.45 12.62 1.51
CA ILE A 99 15.41 13.23 2.46
C ILE A 99 16.17 12.13 3.19
N ILE A 100 15.49 11.11 3.71
CA ILE A 100 16.12 9.99 4.40
C ILE A 100 17.06 9.22 3.47
N LEU A 101 16.64 8.92 2.24
CA LEU A 101 17.47 8.25 1.25
C LEU A 101 18.74 9.05 0.92
N PHE A 102 18.60 10.35 0.66
CA PHE A 102 19.76 11.20 0.41
C PHE A 102 20.68 11.27 1.63
N ALA A 103 20.12 11.42 2.83
CA ALA A 103 20.90 11.42 4.06
C ALA A 103 21.64 10.09 4.26
N ALA A 104 20.99 8.96 4.01
CA ALA A 104 21.60 7.62 4.10
C ALA A 104 22.77 7.46 3.13
N ILE A 105 22.62 7.90 1.89
CA ILE A 105 23.65 7.79 0.84
C ILE A 105 24.87 8.70 1.13
N PHE A 106 24.63 9.94 1.56
CA PHE A 106 25.70 10.95 1.69
C PHE A 106 26.30 11.05 3.11
N VAL A 107 25.55 10.67 4.13
CA VAL A 107 25.95 10.79 5.55
C VAL A 107 26.07 9.41 6.21
N GLY A 108 25.41 8.40 5.68
CA GLY A 108 25.45 7.04 6.18
C GLY A 108 26.87 6.46 6.17
N ARG A 109 27.27 5.88 7.31
CA ARG A 109 28.59 5.23 7.49
C ARG A 109 28.47 3.75 7.77
N VAL A 110 27.27 3.21 7.69
CA VAL A 110 26.98 1.80 8.02
C VAL A 110 26.89 1.02 6.71
N SER A 111 27.69 -0.04 6.59
CA SER A 111 27.54 -0.98 5.49
C SER A 111 26.37 -1.91 5.78
N PRO A 112 25.49 -2.19 4.82
CA PRO A 112 24.39 -3.13 5.01
C PRO A 112 24.94 -4.54 5.28
N ASP A 113 24.48 -5.17 6.35
CA ASP A 113 24.77 -6.57 6.63
C ASP A 113 23.77 -7.45 5.90
N LEU A 114 24.21 -8.06 4.82
CA LEU A 114 23.41 -8.97 3.99
C LEU A 114 23.59 -10.45 4.42
N SER A 115 24.17 -10.71 5.57
CA SER A 115 24.35 -12.08 6.06
C SER A 115 23.04 -12.64 6.60
N PHE A 116 22.83 -13.94 6.38
CA PHE A 116 21.71 -14.67 6.98
C PHE A 116 21.94 -15.02 8.46
N ALA A 117 23.10 -14.66 9.04
CA ALA A 117 23.46 -14.99 10.42
C ALA A 117 22.45 -14.40 11.42
N GLN A 118 22.09 -13.12 11.26
CA GLN A 118 21.12 -12.46 12.12
C GLN A 118 19.72 -13.09 12.01
N ALA A 119 19.31 -13.51 10.82
CA ALA A 119 18.03 -14.19 10.63
C ALA A 119 18.01 -15.55 11.35
N GLY A 120 19.11 -16.29 11.31
CA GLY A 120 19.25 -17.55 12.03
C GLY A 120 19.21 -17.40 13.54
N GLU A 121 19.89 -16.39 14.08
CA GLU A 121 19.89 -16.06 15.49
C GLU A 121 18.49 -15.60 15.98
N TYR A 122 17.81 -14.76 15.20
CA TYR A 122 16.45 -14.36 15.49
C TYR A 122 15.48 -15.53 15.48
N ALA A 123 15.62 -16.44 14.53
CA ALA A 123 14.79 -17.65 14.43
C ALA A 123 14.96 -18.53 15.66
N GLN A 124 16.18 -18.75 16.13
CA GLN A 124 16.48 -19.53 17.33
C GLN A 124 15.90 -18.87 18.60
N ASN A 125 16.11 -17.57 18.76
CA ASN A 125 15.66 -16.82 19.94
C ASN A 125 14.13 -16.73 20.07
N ASN A 126 13.39 -16.84 18.95
CA ASN A 126 11.92 -16.74 18.93
C ASN A 126 11.21 -18.06 18.63
N ASP A 127 11.94 -19.19 18.64
CA ASP A 127 11.41 -20.53 18.33
C ASP A 127 10.61 -20.57 17.01
N THR A 128 11.09 -19.80 16.03
CA THR A 128 10.43 -19.59 14.73
C THR A 128 11.28 -20.17 13.61
N SER A 129 10.68 -20.92 12.70
CA SER A 129 11.44 -21.45 11.56
C SER A 129 11.76 -20.34 10.54
N ILE A 130 12.91 -20.45 9.89
CA ILE A 130 13.34 -19.54 8.80
C ILE A 130 12.27 -19.48 7.69
N ILE A 131 11.63 -20.62 7.40
CA ILE A 131 10.56 -20.70 6.40
C ILE A 131 9.36 -19.82 6.80
N SER A 132 8.97 -19.86 8.08
CA SER A 132 7.87 -19.01 8.59
C SER A 132 8.25 -17.53 8.50
N MET A 133 9.49 -17.17 8.80
CA MET A 133 9.98 -15.79 8.67
C MET A 133 9.93 -15.30 7.22
N ILE A 134 10.41 -16.12 6.29
CA ILE A 134 10.35 -15.82 4.84
C ILE A 134 8.89 -15.68 4.41
N ALA A 135 8.00 -16.58 4.84
CA ALA A 135 6.58 -16.50 4.50
C ALA A 135 5.92 -15.19 4.99
N ILE A 136 6.20 -14.79 6.24
CA ILE A 136 5.71 -13.52 6.80
C ILE A 136 6.28 -12.33 6.02
N ALA A 137 7.57 -12.34 5.71
CA ALA A 137 8.22 -11.27 4.93
C ALA A 137 7.62 -11.15 3.52
N VAL A 138 7.35 -12.28 2.86
CA VAL A 138 6.68 -12.31 1.54
C VAL A 138 5.26 -11.74 1.64
N VAL A 139 4.48 -12.11 2.64
CA VAL A 139 3.12 -11.57 2.85
C VAL A 139 3.17 -10.06 3.09
N ALA A 140 4.11 -9.58 3.92
CA ALA A 140 4.30 -8.16 4.17
C ALA A 140 4.72 -7.39 2.90
N ALA A 141 5.62 -7.97 2.10
CA ALA A 141 6.03 -7.40 0.82
C ALA A 141 4.86 -7.35 -0.17
N LEU A 142 4.08 -8.42 -0.30
CA LEU A 142 2.90 -8.44 -1.16
C LEU A 142 1.90 -7.35 -0.76
N TRP A 143 1.70 -7.14 0.54
CA TRP A 143 0.82 -6.07 1.03
C TRP A 143 1.39 -4.68 0.74
N ALA A 144 2.71 -4.48 0.90
CA ALA A 144 3.37 -3.21 0.60
C ALA A 144 3.31 -2.83 -0.90
N TYR A 145 3.27 -3.83 -1.78
CA TYR A 145 3.11 -3.65 -3.22
C TYR A 145 1.64 -3.66 -3.69
N GLU A 146 0.68 -3.81 -2.79
CA GLU A 146 -0.75 -3.74 -3.12
C GLU A 146 -1.14 -2.34 -3.63
N GLY A 147 -2.16 -2.28 -4.46
CA GLY A 147 -2.74 -1.02 -4.93
C GLY A 147 -2.52 -0.72 -6.42
N TRP A 148 -1.56 -1.38 -7.09
CA TRP A 148 -1.36 -1.20 -8.54
C TRP A 148 -2.59 -1.65 -9.35
N THR A 149 -3.37 -2.60 -8.83
CA THR A 149 -4.62 -3.09 -9.43
C THR A 149 -5.72 -2.03 -9.42
N ASN A 150 -5.67 -1.05 -8.50
CA ASN A 150 -6.66 0.01 -8.39
C ASN A 150 -6.62 0.96 -9.60
N LEU A 151 -5.50 1.03 -10.33
CA LEU A 151 -5.43 1.78 -11.59
C LEU A 151 -6.42 1.25 -12.64
N ASN A 152 -6.76 -0.04 -12.57
CA ASN A 152 -7.71 -0.66 -13.48
C ASN A 152 -9.17 -0.23 -13.21
N THR A 153 -9.48 0.27 -12.02
CA THR A 153 -10.84 0.76 -11.70
C THR A 153 -11.20 2.01 -12.45
N VAL A 154 -10.20 2.82 -12.82
CA VAL A 154 -10.34 4.08 -13.55
C VAL A 154 -9.81 4.00 -14.99
N ALA A 155 -9.64 2.81 -15.53
CA ALA A 155 -9.02 2.58 -16.83
C ALA A 155 -9.72 3.32 -17.98
N GLU A 156 -11.04 3.51 -17.91
CA GLU A 156 -11.85 4.22 -18.92
C GLU A 156 -11.66 5.74 -18.87
N GLU A 157 -11.24 6.30 -17.73
CA GLU A 157 -11.01 7.73 -17.56
C GLU A 157 -9.61 8.16 -18.07
N ILE A 158 -8.74 7.18 -18.33
CA ILE A 158 -7.36 7.43 -18.74
C ILE A 158 -7.32 7.79 -20.24
N LYS A 159 -6.73 8.93 -20.57
CA LYS A 159 -6.46 9.30 -21.98
C LYS A 159 -5.50 8.29 -22.60
N ASN A 160 -5.85 7.74 -23.78
CA ASN A 160 -5.07 6.73 -24.49
C ASN A 160 -4.68 5.53 -23.60
N PRO A 161 -5.66 4.80 -23.04
CA PRO A 161 -5.40 3.79 -22.00
C PRO A 161 -4.46 2.69 -22.47
N LYS A 162 -4.50 2.30 -23.74
CA LYS A 162 -3.61 1.28 -24.33
C LYS A 162 -2.12 1.61 -24.19
N LYS A 163 -1.74 2.89 -24.16
CA LYS A 163 -0.36 3.34 -24.01
C LYS A 163 -0.06 3.79 -22.57
N ASN A 164 -0.94 4.58 -21.99
CA ASN A 164 -0.67 5.25 -20.72
C ASN A 164 -0.84 4.31 -19.52
N LEU A 165 -1.74 3.33 -19.58
CA LEU A 165 -1.94 2.37 -18.50
C LEU A 165 -0.70 1.49 -18.27
N PRO A 166 -0.13 0.80 -19.30
CA PRO A 166 1.10 0.03 -19.11
C PRO A 166 2.28 0.91 -18.67
N LEU A 167 2.41 2.10 -19.24
CA LEU A 167 3.50 3.00 -18.91
C LEU A 167 3.41 3.46 -17.44
N ALA A 168 2.22 3.82 -16.96
CA ALA A 168 1.99 4.19 -15.57
C ALA A 168 2.29 3.03 -14.61
N LEU A 169 1.92 1.80 -14.96
CA LEU A 169 2.22 0.60 -14.18
C LEU A 169 3.73 0.33 -14.12
N ILE A 170 4.42 0.36 -15.26
CA ILE A 170 5.88 0.11 -15.32
C ILE A 170 6.63 1.17 -14.53
N ILE A 171 6.33 2.46 -14.73
CA ILE A 171 7.01 3.55 -14.02
C ILE A 171 6.65 3.52 -12.53
N GLY A 172 5.38 3.30 -12.19
CA GLY A 172 4.91 3.27 -10.80
C GLY A 172 5.53 2.12 -10.03
N ILE A 173 5.39 0.89 -10.51
CA ILE A 173 5.93 -0.31 -9.84
C ILE A 173 7.46 -0.27 -9.84
N GLY A 174 8.09 0.07 -10.96
CA GLY A 174 9.54 0.18 -11.07
C GLY A 174 10.11 1.24 -10.12
N GLY A 175 9.50 2.42 -10.08
CA GLY A 175 9.90 3.50 -9.17
C GLY A 175 9.76 3.11 -7.70
N VAL A 176 8.64 2.50 -7.31
CA VAL A 176 8.42 2.00 -5.94
C VAL A 176 9.44 0.91 -5.60
N THR A 177 9.73 0.00 -6.52
CA THR A 177 10.73 -1.06 -6.30
C THR A 177 12.10 -0.47 -6.04
N VAL A 178 12.54 0.50 -6.84
CA VAL A 178 13.82 1.18 -6.63
C VAL A 178 13.86 1.88 -5.28
N ILE A 179 12.82 2.64 -4.91
CA ILE A 179 12.74 3.34 -3.63
C ILE A 179 12.79 2.34 -2.47
N TYR A 180 11.99 1.27 -2.51
CA TYR A 180 11.95 0.27 -1.45
C TYR A 180 13.27 -0.48 -1.33
N THR A 181 13.90 -0.82 -2.45
CA THR A 181 15.23 -1.45 -2.43
C THR A 181 16.25 -0.53 -1.77
N LEU A 182 16.35 0.72 -2.22
CA LEU A 182 17.29 1.68 -1.67
C LEU A 182 17.02 2.00 -0.19
N PHE A 183 15.77 1.94 0.26
CA PHE A 183 15.40 2.23 1.64
C PHE A 183 15.75 1.08 2.60
N ASN A 184 15.87 -0.15 2.09
CA ASN A 184 16.23 -1.33 2.87
C ASN A 184 17.73 -1.64 2.86
N PHE A 185 18.52 -0.93 2.04
CA PHE A 185 19.98 -1.00 2.01
C PHE A 185 20.60 0.12 2.84
#